data_35420a4a7951f2b974e926fffce8a6b6
#
_entry.id   35420a4a7951f2b974e926fffce8a6b6
#
_cell.length_a   1.000
_cell.length_b   1.000
_cell.length_c   1.000
_cell.angle_alpha   90.00
_cell.angle_beta   90.00
_cell.angle_gamma   90.00
#
_symmetry.space_group_name_H-M   'P 1'
#
loop_
_entity.id
_entity.type
_entity.pdbx_description
1 polymer ?
#
loop_
_entity_poly.entity_id
_entity_poly.type
_entity_poly.pdbx_seq_one_letter_code
_entity_poly.pdbx_strand_id
1 'polypeptide(L)'
;MYVLLSFRKKLPVNSCQWLGRPLKEREAVARAFLAKSIMKYRDTKQLRLNLLSNQNLRMICGFDSSNSVPSESSFSRAFKEFATTNLGEVVHKAMVEQHLGSQLLGHVNHDSTAIKAREKPVKRLKKVKLPKKRGRRKKGEEVPPVEPKRLDIQRNQTPEEILAALPKECDRSGKKGSKGDTEYWRGYKFHCAVNDNGFPIVGATTSASLHDSQAMMYTMKEASSRVSYLYDLADAAYDAHQLKEQSRELCHIPIIDPNHRGGKNTVPMAPHEKERYKERTAVERFFSRLKDEFGGDHIMVKGHAKISLHLMFGTIAIFADQLIRLALIE
;
A
#
# COMPACT_ATOMS: atom_id res chain seq x y z
N MET A 1 21.84 -8.65 -0.49
CA MET A 1 22.06 -9.66 0.56
C MET A 1 21.13 -9.45 1.76
N TYR A 2 20.98 -8.25 2.34
CA TYR A 2 20.12 -7.95 3.52
C TYR A 2 18.62 -8.25 3.33
N VAL A 3 18.02 -7.89 2.20
CA VAL A 3 16.60 -8.20 1.89
C VAL A 3 16.33 -9.70 1.97
N LEU A 4 17.31 -10.52 1.54
CA LEU A 4 17.20 -11.98 1.53
C LEU A 4 17.24 -12.57 2.96
N LEU A 5 18.00 -11.96 3.88
CA LEU A 5 18.06 -12.37 5.29
C LEU A 5 16.76 -12.03 6.04
N SER A 6 16.09 -10.94 5.68
CA SER A 6 14.80 -10.57 6.26
C SER A 6 13.70 -11.60 5.99
N PHE A 7 13.73 -12.28 4.83
CA PHE A 7 12.81 -13.37 4.54
C PHE A 7 13.02 -14.59 5.45
N ARG A 8 14.26 -14.95 5.75
CA ARG A 8 14.59 -16.16 6.53
C ARG A 8 13.98 -16.15 7.92
N LYS A 9 14.01 -15.01 8.61
CA LYS A 9 13.51 -14.86 9.99
C LYS A 9 11.97 -14.75 10.09
N LYS A 10 11.30 -14.45 8.97
CA LYS A 10 9.86 -14.11 8.96
C LYS A 10 8.99 -15.14 8.25
N LEU A 11 9.58 -16.13 7.61
CA LEU A 11 8.81 -17.23 7.01
C LEU A 11 8.24 -18.13 8.10
N PRO A 12 6.97 -18.54 7.96
CA PRO A 12 6.39 -19.50 8.89
C PRO A 12 7.15 -20.82 8.82
N VAL A 13 7.67 -21.25 9.97
CA VAL A 13 8.26 -22.59 10.11
C VAL A 13 7.08 -23.58 10.18
N ASN A 14 6.83 -24.29 9.09
CA ASN A 14 5.87 -25.37 9.09
C ASN A 14 6.42 -26.55 9.90
N SER A 15 6.06 -26.63 11.17
CA SER A 15 6.38 -27.74 12.08
C SER A 15 5.48 -28.95 11.87
N CYS A 16 4.62 -28.97 10.85
CA CYS A 16 3.73 -30.09 10.61
C CYS A 16 4.49 -31.29 10.02
N GLN A 17 4.42 -32.43 10.70
CA GLN A 17 4.76 -33.72 10.17
C GLN A 17 3.77 -34.09 9.04
N TRP A 18 4.14 -33.75 7.80
CA TRP A 18 3.33 -34.07 6.64
C TRP A 18 3.62 -35.49 6.17
N LEU A 19 2.61 -36.32 6.14
CA LEU A 19 2.62 -37.53 5.31
C LEU A 19 2.58 -37.10 3.84
N GLY A 20 3.70 -37.19 3.14
CA GLY A 20 3.81 -36.83 1.71
C GLY A 20 5.13 -36.21 1.29
N ARG A 21 5.21 -35.74 0.05
CA ARG A 21 6.41 -35.10 -0.49
C ARG A 21 6.71 -33.79 0.25
N PRO A 22 7.96 -33.57 0.70
CA PRO A 22 8.36 -32.33 1.38
C PRO A 22 8.01 -31.08 0.56
N LEU A 23 7.61 -30.02 1.24
CA LEU A 23 7.37 -28.72 0.62
C LEU A 23 8.68 -28.18 0.05
N LYS A 24 8.63 -27.53 -1.10
CA LYS A 24 9.76 -26.77 -1.66
C LYS A 24 10.11 -25.63 -0.70
N GLU A 25 11.39 -25.32 -0.62
CA GLU A 25 11.93 -24.29 0.24
C GLU A 25 11.22 -22.95 0.04
N ARG A 26 10.60 -22.43 1.08
CA ARG A 26 9.75 -21.22 1.04
C ARG A 26 10.56 -19.96 0.83
N GLU A 27 11.79 -19.93 1.33
CA GLU A 27 12.70 -18.80 1.18
C GLU A 27 13.09 -18.62 -0.30
N ALA A 28 13.50 -19.70 -0.98
CA ALA A 28 13.81 -19.68 -2.41
C ALA A 28 12.60 -19.23 -3.25
N VAL A 29 11.39 -19.68 -2.89
CA VAL A 29 10.16 -19.28 -3.57
C VAL A 29 9.84 -17.81 -3.33
N ALA A 30 10.04 -17.27 -2.13
CA ALA A 30 9.84 -15.85 -1.84
C ALA A 30 10.84 -14.97 -2.59
N ARG A 31 12.11 -15.37 -2.65
CA ARG A 31 13.15 -14.72 -3.47
C ARG A 31 12.78 -14.71 -4.95
N ALA A 32 12.24 -15.81 -5.46
CA ALA A 32 11.77 -15.89 -6.84
C ALA A 32 10.62 -14.91 -7.13
N PHE A 33 9.68 -14.69 -6.20
CA PHE A 33 8.64 -13.68 -6.37
C PHE A 33 9.17 -12.25 -6.28
N LEU A 34 10.19 -11.98 -5.47
CA LEU A 34 10.89 -10.71 -5.47
C LEU A 34 11.61 -10.49 -6.83
N ALA A 35 12.32 -11.50 -7.31
CA ALA A 35 12.96 -11.48 -8.64
C ALA A 35 11.92 -11.26 -9.76
N LYS A 36 10.71 -11.83 -9.62
CA LYS A 36 9.61 -11.59 -10.57
C LYS A 36 9.26 -10.11 -10.67
N SER A 37 9.21 -9.38 -9.55
CA SER A 37 8.91 -7.94 -9.53
C SER A 37 10.08 -7.15 -10.14
N ILE A 38 11.32 -7.41 -9.76
CA ILE A 38 12.53 -6.73 -10.25
C ILE A 38 12.70 -6.92 -11.76
N MET A 39 12.48 -8.14 -12.26
CA MET A 39 12.64 -8.48 -13.68
C MET A 39 11.37 -8.23 -14.51
N LYS A 40 10.33 -7.66 -13.90
CA LYS A 40 9.02 -7.37 -14.53
C LYS A 40 8.37 -8.58 -15.21
N TYR A 41 8.58 -9.79 -14.70
CA TYR A 41 7.95 -10.95 -15.31
C TYR A 41 6.43 -10.86 -15.11
N ARG A 42 5.71 -10.93 -16.22
CA ARG A 42 4.26 -10.76 -16.25
C ARG A 42 3.51 -11.76 -15.36
N ASP A 43 3.90 -13.03 -15.43
CA ASP A 43 3.23 -14.13 -14.73
C ASP A 43 4.22 -15.14 -14.16
N THR A 44 3.69 -16.12 -13.43
CA THR A 44 4.49 -17.17 -12.80
C THR A 44 5.07 -18.15 -13.84
N LYS A 45 4.43 -18.31 -15.00
CA LYS A 45 4.94 -19.15 -16.09
C LYS A 45 6.24 -18.57 -16.64
N GLN A 46 6.26 -17.27 -16.91
CA GLN A 46 7.46 -16.58 -17.38
C GLN A 46 8.59 -16.64 -16.33
N LEU A 47 8.27 -16.39 -15.04
CA LEU A 47 9.23 -16.56 -13.95
C LEU A 47 9.83 -17.98 -13.97
N ARG A 48 8.99 -19.01 -14.02
CA ARG A 48 9.43 -20.41 -14.02
C ARG A 48 10.32 -20.74 -15.21
N LEU A 49 9.97 -20.31 -16.42
CA LEU A 49 10.77 -20.51 -17.62
C LEU A 49 12.16 -19.88 -17.48
N ASN A 50 12.24 -18.66 -16.95
CA ASN A 50 13.52 -18.00 -16.71
C ASN A 50 14.34 -18.69 -15.61
N LEU A 51 13.71 -19.20 -14.55
CA LEU A 51 14.43 -20.00 -13.54
C LEU A 51 14.95 -21.33 -14.10
N LEU A 52 14.29 -21.92 -15.08
CA LEU A 52 14.77 -23.15 -15.72
C LEU A 52 15.92 -22.89 -16.69
N SER A 53 15.90 -21.79 -17.44
CA SER A 53 16.90 -21.47 -18.48
C SER A 53 18.12 -20.69 -17.94
N ASN A 54 17.93 -19.82 -16.92
CA ASN A 54 18.99 -18.98 -16.37
C ASN A 54 19.52 -19.55 -15.05
N GLN A 55 20.73 -20.12 -15.11
CA GLN A 55 21.39 -20.69 -13.92
C GLN A 55 21.68 -19.65 -12.85
N ASN A 56 22.17 -18.47 -13.22
CA ASN A 56 22.52 -17.43 -12.25
C ASN A 56 21.28 -16.95 -11.49
N LEU A 57 20.17 -16.68 -12.19
CA LEU A 57 18.90 -16.29 -11.55
C LEU A 57 18.41 -17.39 -10.60
N ARG A 58 18.51 -18.65 -11.03
CA ARG A 58 18.13 -19.82 -10.23
C ARG A 58 18.94 -19.90 -8.94
N MET A 59 20.26 -19.77 -9.03
CA MET A 59 21.15 -19.80 -7.85
C MET A 59 20.93 -18.62 -6.91
N ILE A 60 20.75 -17.41 -7.44
CA ILE A 60 20.44 -16.21 -6.62
C ILE A 60 19.12 -16.41 -5.84
N CYS A 61 18.13 -17.06 -6.44
CA CYS A 61 16.89 -17.40 -5.77
C CYS A 61 17.06 -18.52 -4.72
N GLY A 62 18.13 -19.32 -4.79
CA GLY A 62 18.39 -20.42 -3.87
C GLY A 62 17.89 -21.79 -4.38
N PHE A 63 17.80 -21.98 -5.70
CA PHE A 63 17.49 -23.28 -6.30
C PHE A 63 18.76 -23.90 -6.90
N ASP A 64 19.25 -24.98 -6.34
CA ASP A 64 20.52 -25.62 -6.73
C ASP A 64 20.49 -26.20 -8.14
N SER A 65 19.34 -26.67 -8.60
CA SER A 65 19.19 -27.32 -9.91
C SER A 65 17.86 -26.95 -10.58
N SER A 66 17.73 -27.22 -11.88
CA SER A 66 16.46 -27.09 -12.60
C SER A 66 15.33 -27.97 -12.00
N ASN A 67 15.69 -29.13 -11.46
CA ASN A 67 14.74 -30.05 -10.83
C ASN A 67 14.22 -29.52 -9.46
N SER A 68 14.95 -28.62 -8.81
CA SER A 68 14.50 -27.99 -7.57
C SER A 68 13.47 -26.89 -7.80
N VAL A 69 13.40 -26.34 -9.03
CA VAL A 69 12.42 -25.28 -9.38
C VAL A 69 10.99 -25.79 -9.26
N PRO A 70 10.12 -25.10 -8.50
CA PRO A 70 8.74 -25.55 -8.31
C PRO A 70 7.91 -25.55 -9.60
N SER A 71 6.86 -26.37 -9.63
CA SER A 71 5.81 -26.26 -10.64
C SER A 71 4.98 -24.98 -10.47
N GLU A 72 4.28 -24.53 -11.50
CA GLU A 72 3.40 -23.36 -11.42
C GLU A 72 2.34 -23.49 -10.32
N SER A 73 1.80 -24.69 -10.13
CA SER A 73 0.83 -24.95 -9.04
C SER A 73 1.46 -24.82 -7.65
N SER A 74 2.73 -25.21 -7.48
CA SER A 74 3.48 -25.05 -6.22
C SER A 74 3.78 -23.58 -5.95
N PHE A 75 4.18 -22.81 -6.95
CA PHE A 75 4.30 -21.35 -6.84
C PHE A 75 2.98 -20.70 -6.46
N SER A 76 1.88 -21.09 -7.09
CA SER A 76 0.54 -20.53 -6.80
C SER A 76 0.09 -20.81 -5.36
N ARG A 77 0.35 -22.02 -4.86
CA ARG A 77 0.05 -22.39 -3.46
C ARG A 77 0.90 -21.60 -2.47
N ALA A 78 2.21 -21.50 -2.71
CA ALA A 78 3.09 -20.70 -1.88
C ALA A 78 2.71 -19.21 -1.89
N PHE A 79 2.35 -18.65 -3.03
CA PHE A 79 1.88 -17.27 -3.12
C PHE A 79 0.60 -17.03 -2.31
N LYS A 80 -0.35 -17.99 -2.34
CA LYS A 80 -1.55 -17.93 -1.50
C LYS A 80 -1.20 -17.97 -0.01
N GLU A 81 -0.29 -18.86 0.39
CA GLU A 81 0.22 -18.97 1.76
C GLU A 81 0.86 -17.66 2.23
N PHE A 82 1.78 -17.09 1.45
CA PHE A 82 2.42 -15.79 1.73
C PHE A 82 1.43 -14.63 1.81
N ALA A 83 0.37 -14.65 0.98
CA ALA A 83 -0.69 -13.65 1.03
C ALA A 83 -1.54 -13.78 2.31
N THR A 84 -1.79 -15.00 2.79
CA THR A 84 -2.55 -15.24 4.02
C THR A 84 -1.76 -14.84 5.27
N THR A 85 -0.44 -15.02 5.25
CA THR A 85 0.46 -14.66 6.36
C THR A 85 0.95 -13.22 6.32
N ASN A 86 0.49 -12.41 5.36
CA ASN A 86 0.93 -11.03 5.14
C ASN A 86 2.46 -10.88 5.04
N LEU A 87 3.15 -11.90 4.48
CA LEU A 87 4.62 -11.94 4.44
C LEU A 87 5.24 -10.65 3.89
N GLY A 88 4.66 -10.08 2.82
CA GLY A 88 5.19 -8.85 2.21
C GLY A 88 5.21 -7.68 3.19
N GLU A 89 4.13 -7.49 3.96
CA GLU A 89 4.04 -6.43 4.97
C GLU A 89 5.03 -6.66 6.12
N VAL A 90 5.10 -7.89 6.62
CA VAL A 90 6.00 -8.25 7.73
C VAL A 90 7.47 -8.02 7.35
N VAL A 91 7.87 -8.40 6.14
CA VAL A 91 9.25 -8.19 5.65
C VAL A 91 9.53 -6.71 5.43
N HIS A 92 8.60 -5.98 4.79
CA HIS A 92 8.74 -4.55 4.53
C HIS A 92 8.88 -3.76 5.84
N LYS A 93 8.00 -4.01 6.83
CA LYS A 93 8.07 -3.38 8.14
C LYS A 93 9.44 -3.58 8.80
N ALA A 94 9.94 -4.82 8.80
CA ALA A 94 11.26 -5.13 9.37
C ALA A 94 12.41 -4.39 8.65
N MET A 95 12.32 -4.21 7.31
CA MET A 95 13.31 -3.44 6.56
C MET A 95 13.26 -1.95 6.92
N VAL A 96 12.07 -1.37 7.01
CA VAL A 96 11.88 0.03 7.40
C VAL A 96 12.46 0.27 8.80
N GLU A 97 12.08 -0.53 9.78
CA GLU A 97 12.56 -0.42 11.15
C GLU A 97 14.09 -0.57 11.23
N GLN A 98 14.67 -1.52 10.50
CA GLN A 98 16.11 -1.78 10.50
C GLN A 98 16.93 -0.64 9.88
N HIS A 99 16.46 -0.05 8.79
CA HIS A 99 17.25 0.91 8.01
C HIS A 99 16.91 2.37 8.29
N LEU A 100 15.67 2.66 8.72
CA LEU A 100 15.18 4.02 8.93
C LEU A 100 14.74 4.28 10.37
N GLY A 101 14.54 3.25 11.20
CA GLY A 101 13.96 3.38 12.55
C GLY A 101 14.78 4.24 13.51
N SER A 102 16.10 4.34 13.31
CA SER A 102 17.00 5.18 14.13
C SER A 102 17.21 6.59 13.58
N GLN A 103 16.62 6.93 12.43
CA GLN A 103 16.80 8.20 11.74
C GLN A 103 15.61 9.13 11.98
N LEU A 104 15.87 10.43 12.11
CA LEU A 104 14.83 11.46 12.03
C LEU A 104 14.64 11.84 10.56
N LEU A 105 13.45 11.55 10.02
CA LEU A 105 13.08 11.88 8.64
C LEU A 105 12.48 13.29 8.58
N GLY A 106 12.61 13.98 7.45
CA GLY A 106 11.99 15.28 7.21
C GLY A 106 10.49 15.15 7.01
N HIS A 107 10.10 14.62 5.89
CA HIS A 107 8.70 14.53 5.47
C HIS A 107 8.28 13.09 5.19
N VAL A 108 7.00 12.80 5.46
CA VAL A 108 6.31 11.60 5.02
C VAL A 108 5.14 12.01 4.13
N ASN A 109 5.17 11.54 2.89
CA ASN A 109 4.24 11.91 1.83
C ASN A 109 3.18 10.85 1.67
N HIS A 110 1.91 11.19 1.88
CA HIS A 110 0.77 10.28 1.78
C HIS A 110 0.02 10.49 0.47
N ASP A 111 -0.16 9.42 -0.28
CA ASP A 111 -0.98 9.44 -1.50
C ASP A 111 -1.49 8.04 -1.86
N SER A 112 -2.32 7.95 -2.89
CA SER A 112 -2.89 6.70 -3.39
C SER A 112 -2.80 6.60 -4.90
N THR A 113 -2.71 5.37 -5.40
CA THR A 113 -2.77 5.11 -6.82
C THR A 113 -3.82 4.06 -7.17
N ALA A 114 -4.45 4.22 -8.35
CA ALA A 114 -5.40 3.27 -8.90
C ALA A 114 -4.70 1.96 -9.30
N ILE A 115 -5.27 0.84 -8.90
CA ILE A 115 -4.81 -0.51 -9.20
C ILE A 115 -5.91 -1.24 -9.97
N LYS A 116 -5.70 -1.44 -11.26
CA LYS A 116 -6.65 -2.14 -12.13
C LYS A 116 -6.62 -3.65 -11.82
N ALA A 117 -7.79 -4.25 -11.59
CA ALA A 117 -7.91 -5.68 -11.29
C ALA A 117 -8.65 -6.43 -12.39
N ARG A 118 -8.34 -7.73 -12.51
CA ARG A 118 -8.94 -8.64 -13.50
C ARG A 118 -10.20 -9.34 -13.00
N GLU A 119 -10.71 -8.94 -11.85
CA GLU A 119 -11.91 -9.50 -11.23
C GLU A 119 -13.12 -8.58 -11.40
N LYS A 120 -14.30 -9.17 -11.26
CA LYS A 120 -15.55 -8.41 -11.33
C LYS A 120 -15.78 -7.67 -10.01
N PRO A 121 -16.22 -6.41 -10.03
CA PRO A 121 -16.62 -5.71 -8.83
C PRO A 121 -17.77 -6.42 -8.12
N VAL A 122 -17.77 -6.34 -6.78
CA VAL A 122 -18.88 -6.88 -5.98
C VAL A 122 -20.16 -6.10 -6.28
N LYS A 123 -21.24 -6.82 -6.54
CA LYS A 123 -22.57 -6.21 -6.70
C LYS A 123 -23.09 -5.80 -5.32
N ARG A 124 -23.14 -4.51 -5.05
CA ARG A 124 -23.78 -4.00 -3.84
C ARG A 124 -25.29 -4.00 -4.01
N LEU A 125 -26.00 -4.58 -3.06
CA LEU A 125 -27.45 -4.39 -2.97
C LEU A 125 -27.72 -2.90 -2.74
N LYS A 126 -28.61 -2.31 -3.55
CA LYS A 126 -29.03 -0.92 -3.35
C LYS A 126 -29.72 -0.84 -1.99
N LYS A 127 -29.13 -0.12 -1.04
CA LYS A 127 -29.83 0.20 0.20
C LYS A 127 -31.12 0.96 -0.18
N VAL A 128 -32.25 0.46 0.27
CA VAL A 128 -33.53 1.18 0.12
C VAL A 128 -33.39 2.48 0.91
N LYS A 129 -33.27 3.58 0.21
CA LYS A 129 -33.24 4.90 0.85
C LYS A 129 -34.67 5.26 1.20
N LEU A 130 -35.00 5.30 2.48
CA LEU A 130 -36.24 5.91 2.92
C LEU A 130 -36.29 7.35 2.41
N PRO A 131 -37.44 7.78 1.84
CA PRO A 131 -37.58 9.15 1.31
C PRO A 131 -37.33 10.13 2.46
N LYS A 132 -36.34 10.98 2.31
CA LYS A 132 -36.09 12.07 3.25
C LYS A 132 -37.22 13.10 3.08
N LYS A 133 -37.89 13.51 4.17
CA LYS A 133 -38.79 14.64 4.16
C LYS A 133 -38.06 15.86 3.61
N ARG A 134 -38.63 16.48 2.56
CA ARG A 134 -38.14 17.75 2.01
C ARG A 134 -38.71 18.90 2.85
N GLY A 135 -37.89 19.88 3.18
CA GLY A 135 -38.31 21.08 3.89
C GLY A 135 -37.57 21.29 5.22
N ARG A 136 -37.80 22.47 5.82
CA ARG A 136 -37.27 22.82 7.13
C ARG A 136 -37.97 21.97 8.21
N ARG A 137 -37.24 21.39 9.13
CA ARG A 137 -37.79 20.65 10.29
C ARG A 137 -38.69 21.55 11.13
N LYS A 138 -39.74 20.99 11.71
CA LYS A 138 -40.61 21.71 12.61
C LYS A 138 -39.86 22.06 13.90
N LYS A 139 -40.20 23.22 14.51
CA LYS A 139 -39.63 23.64 15.77
C LYS A 139 -39.99 22.59 16.84
N GLY A 140 -39.00 21.97 17.49
CA GLY A 140 -39.22 20.90 18.49
C GLY A 140 -39.10 19.45 17.94
N GLU A 141 -38.84 19.25 16.64
CA GLU A 141 -38.61 17.91 16.09
C GLU A 141 -37.20 17.43 16.49
N GLU A 142 -37.10 16.30 17.19
CA GLU A 142 -35.83 15.71 17.63
C GLU A 142 -34.94 15.42 16.41
N VAL A 143 -33.70 15.87 16.52
CA VAL A 143 -32.66 15.56 15.51
C VAL A 143 -32.17 14.16 15.82
N PRO A 144 -32.34 13.17 14.91
CA PRO A 144 -31.74 11.85 15.12
C PRO A 144 -30.22 11.99 15.31
N PRO A 145 -29.62 11.22 16.22
CA PRO A 145 -28.22 11.29 16.49
C PRO A 145 -27.43 11.09 15.18
N VAL A 146 -26.47 11.98 14.94
CA VAL A 146 -25.61 11.89 13.76
C VAL A 146 -24.63 10.74 14.00
N GLU A 147 -24.69 9.70 13.18
CA GLU A 147 -23.70 8.60 13.24
C GLU A 147 -22.28 9.19 13.11
N PRO A 148 -21.33 8.77 13.96
CA PRO A 148 -19.97 9.26 13.88
C PRO A 148 -19.37 8.89 12.51
N LYS A 149 -18.65 9.82 11.92
CA LYS A 149 -17.96 9.59 10.65
C LYS A 149 -16.81 8.59 10.86
N ARG A 150 -16.44 7.87 9.80
CA ARG A 150 -15.36 6.88 9.89
C ARG A 150 -14.06 7.46 10.47
N LEU A 151 -13.67 8.68 10.09
CA LEU A 151 -12.46 9.33 10.62
C LEU A 151 -12.55 9.57 12.13
N ASP A 152 -13.74 9.92 12.66
CA ASP A 152 -13.93 10.12 14.10
C ASP A 152 -13.77 8.81 14.90
N ILE A 153 -14.24 7.70 14.32
CA ILE A 153 -14.05 6.36 14.88
C ILE A 153 -12.58 5.95 14.83
N GLN A 154 -11.91 6.18 13.70
CA GLN A 154 -10.51 5.77 13.45
C GLN A 154 -9.51 6.49 14.40
N ARG A 155 -9.83 7.68 14.90
CA ARG A 155 -8.94 8.37 15.87
C ARG A 155 -8.68 7.52 17.11
N ASN A 156 -9.66 6.79 17.59
CA ASN A 156 -9.56 5.97 18.81
C ASN A 156 -9.16 4.50 18.54
N GLN A 157 -8.90 4.14 17.27
CA GLN A 157 -8.54 2.79 16.87
C GLN A 157 -7.02 2.65 16.69
N THR A 158 -6.51 1.44 16.91
CA THR A 158 -5.13 1.07 16.56
C THR A 158 -4.96 0.96 15.03
N PRO A 159 -3.74 1.04 14.50
CA PRO A 159 -3.49 0.83 13.06
C PRO A 159 -4.07 -0.49 12.55
N GLU A 160 -3.96 -1.58 13.32
CA GLU A 160 -4.45 -2.90 12.96
C GLU A 160 -5.97 -2.93 12.87
N GLU A 161 -6.67 -2.32 13.84
CA GLU A 161 -8.13 -2.21 13.85
C GLU A 161 -8.63 -1.39 12.67
N ILE A 162 -7.96 -0.27 12.36
CA ILE A 162 -8.28 0.57 11.19
C ILE A 162 -8.13 -0.27 9.92
N LEU A 163 -6.98 -0.93 9.73
CA LEU A 163 -6.71 -1.74 8.53
C LEU A 163 -7.71 -2.90 8.38
N ALA A 164 -8.12 -3.52 9.49
CA ALA A 164 -9.13 -4.57 9.50
C ALA A 164 -10.51 -4.06 9.04
N ALA A 165 -10.89 -2.84 9.45
CA ALA A 165 -12.18 -2.20 9.15
C ALA A 165 -12.24 -1.54 7.75
N LEU A 166 -11.10 -1.37 7.05
CA LEU A 166 -11.09 -0.83 5.69
C LEU A 166 -11.69 -1.81 4.70
N PRO A 167 -12.47 -1.35 3.70
CA PRO A 167 -13.06 -2.21 2.68
C PRO A 167 -11.97 -2.83 1.79
N LYS A 168 -12.12 -4.14 1.52
CA LYS A 168 -11.15 -4.99 0.81
C LYS A 168 -11.72 -5.62 -0.47
N GLU A 169 -12.95 -5.29 -0.84
CA GLU A 169 -13.59 -5.84 -2.04
C GLU A 169 -13.13 -5.09 -3.30
N CYS A 170 -13.07 -5.81 -4.42
CA CYS A 170 -12.91 -5.19 -5.74
C CYS A 170 -14.13 -4.31 -6.05
N ASP A 171 -13.90 -3.05 -6.40
CA ASP A 171 -14.98 -2.11 -6.69
C ASP A 171 -14.64 -1.20 -7.89
N ARG A 172 -15.55 -0.31 -8.25
CA ARG A 172 -15.37 0.70 -9.28
C ARG A 172 -15.06 2.05 -8.67
N SER A 173 -14.20 2.79 -9.32
CA SER A 173 -13.94 4.20 -8.98
C SER A 173 -13.66 5.00 -10.25
N GLY A 174 -13.63 6.32 -10.12
CA GLY A 174 -13.30 7.24 -11.20
C GLY A 174 -12.42 8.37 -10.71
N LYS A 175 -11.49 8.80 -11.53
CA LYS A 175 -10.63 9.95 -11.30
C LYS A 175 -10.87 10.97 -12.42
N LYS A 176 -11.11 12.23 -12.08
CA LYS A 176 -11.16 13.32 -13.05
C LYS A 176 -9.74 13.67 -13.47
N GLY A 177 -9.47 13.63 -14.75
CA GLY A 177 -8.24 14.12 -15.35
C GLY A 177 -8.19 15.65 -15.34
N SER A 178 -7.01 16.22 -15.56
CA SER A 178 -6.79 17.66 -15.66
C SER A 178 -7.58 18.31 -16.81
N LYS A 179 -7.89 17.57 -17.86
CA LYS A 179 -8.68 18.00 -19.02
C LYS A 179 -10.20 17.88 -18.82
N GLY A 180 -10.67 17.52 -17.62
CA GLY A 180 -12.10 17.36 -17.30
C GLY A 180 -12.68 15.97 -17.58
N ASP A 181 -11.98 15.10 -18.27
CA ASP A 181 -12.39 13.72 -18.53
C ASP A 181 -12.37 12.90 -17.25
N THR A 182 -13.25 11.90 -17.17
CA THR A 182 -13.27 10.99 -16.02
C THR A 182 -12.83 9.60 -16.47
N GLU A 183 -11.65 9.17 -15.98
CA GLU A 183 -11.20 7.79 -16.17
C GLU A 183 -11.82 6.90 -15.10
N TYR A 184 -12.52 5.84 -15.52
CA TYR A 184 -13.10 4.83 -14.64
C TYR A 184 -12.27 3.58 -14.64
N TRP A 185 -12.03 2.98 -13.44
CA TRP A 185 -11.39 1.69 -13.34
C TRP A 185 -12.14 0.75 -12.39
N ARG A 186 -11.79 -0.55 -12.49
CA ARG A 186 -12.26 -1.62 -11.59
C ARG A 186 -11.04 -2.16 -10.86
N GLY A 187 -11.14 -2.30 -9.56
CA GLY A 187 -10.04 -2.87 -8.78
C GLY A 187 -9.93 -2.31 -7.39
N TYR A 188 -8.75 -1.82 -7.11
CA TYR A 188 -8.31 -1.39 -5.79
C TYR A 188 -7.63 -0.03 -5.85
N LYS A 189 -7.28 0.49 -4.69
CA LYS A 189 -6.30 1.57 -4.51
C LYS A 189 -5.14 1.04 -3.67
N PHE A 190 -3.95 1.48 -4.00
CA PHE A 190 -2.77 1.27 -3.17
C PHE A 190 -2.39 2.62 -2.56
N HIS A 191 -2.48 2.70 -1.24
CA HIS A 191 -2.10 3.85 -0.45
C HIS A 191 -0.68 3.64 0.05
N CYS A 192 0.15 4.68 0.00
CA CYS A 192 1.53 4.59 0.47
C CYS A 192 1.93 5.85 1.23
N ALA A 193 2.77 5.66 2.24
CA ALA A 193 3.53 6.70 2.90
C ALA A 193 4.98 6.58 2.48
N VAL A 194 5.58 7.64 1.94
CA VAL A 194 6.92 7.64 1.34
C VAL A 194 7.71 8.83 1.87
N ASN A 195 8.97 8.66 2.25
CA ASN A 195 9.82 9.75 2.69
C ASN A 195 10.42 10.55 1.51
N ASP A 196 11.15 11.62 1.79
CA ASP A 196 11.78 12.51 0.81
C ASP A 196 12.72 11.78 -0.14
N ASN A 197 13.45 10.80 0.37
CA ASN A 197 14.40 9.99 -0.39
C ASN A 197 13.73 8.88 -1.21
N GLY A 198 12.39 8.83 -1.25
CA GLY A 198 11.65 7.85 -2.02
C GLY A 198 11.55 6.45 -1.39
N PHE A 199 11.88 6.31 -0.10
CA PHE A 199 11.65 5.06 0.63
C PHE A 199 10.19 4.92 1.01
N PRO A 200 9.50 3.87 0.58
CA PRO A 200 8.18 3.54 1.09
C PRO A 200 8.26 3.09 2.55
N ILE A 201 7.46 3.70 3.42
CA ILE A 201 7.41 3.42 4.87
C ILE A 201 6.23 2.51 5.20
N VAL A 202 5.08 2.79 4.61
CA VAL A 202 3.83 2.03 4.79
C VAL A 202 3.16 1.82 3.45
N GLY A 203 2.58 0.64 3.23
CA GLY A 203 1.75 0.35 2.06
C GLY A 203 0.45 -0.33 2.47
N ALA A 204 -0.68 0.07 1.89
CA ALA A 204 -1.98 -0.57 2.14
C ALA A 204 -2.84 -0.64 0.88
N THR A 205 -3.45 -1.79 0.66
CA THR A 205 -4.39 -1.99 -0.44
C THR A 205 -5.83 -1.91 0.07
N THR A 206 -6.68 -1.14 -0.60
CA THR A 206 -8.10 -1.01 -0.24
C THR A 206 -9.00 -1.12 -1.46
N SER A 207 -10.32 -1.18 -1.24
CA SER A 207 -11.30 -1.08 -2.32
C SER A 207 -11.14 0.23 -3.10
N ALA A 208 -11.32 0.19 -4.43
CA ALA A 208 -11.21 1.38 -5.28
C ALA A 208 -12.16 2.51 -4.90
N SER A 209 -13.32 2.20 -4.32
CA SER A 209 -14.33 3.20 -3.93
C SER A 209 -14.05 3.89 -2.59
N LEU A 210 -13.03 3.47 -1.84
CA LEU A 210 -12.67 4.13 -0.59
C LEU A 210 -12.16 5.55 -0.87
N HIS A 211 -12.59 6.52 -0.06
CA HIS A 211 -12.03 7.87 -0.11
C HIS A 211 -10.62 7.88 0.51
N ASP A 212 -9.68 8.54 -0.12
CA ASP A 212 -8.25 8.47 0.23
C ASP A 212 -7.97 8.93 1.66
N SER A 213 -8.65 9.98 2.13
CA SER A 213 -8.55 10.46 3.51
C SER A 213 -8.81 9.38 4.57
N GLN A 214 -9.68 8.40 4.28
CA GLN A 214 -10.02 7.33 5.23
C GLN A 214 -8.92 6.26 5.36
N ALA A 215 -8.00 6.18 4.41
CA ALA A 215 -6.84 5.32 4.50
C ALA A 215 -5.63 6.03 5.12
N MET A 216 -5.55 7.37 5.01
CA MET A 216 -4.44 8.14 5.56
C MET A 216 -4.31 7.99 7.08
N MET A 217 -5.43 7.90 7.81
CA MET A 217 -5.39 7.66 9.26
C MET A 217 -4.57 6.42 9.62
N TYR A 218 -4.72 5.34 8.83
CA TYR A 218 -3.90 4.14 8.98
C TYR A 218 -2.44 4.40 8.62
N THR A 219 -2.16 4.95 7.42
CA THR A 219 -0.78 5.12 6.95
C THR A 219 0.02 6.08 7.84
N MET A 220 -0.61 7.09 8.40
CA MET A 220 0.01 8.04 9.32
C MET A 220 0.35 7.40 10.68
N LYS A 221 -0.61 6.73 11.33
CA LYS A 221 -0.37 6.03 12.60
C LYS A 221 0.67 4.92 12.46
N GLU A 222 0.60 4.13 11.39
CA GLU A 222 1.54 3.05 11.14
C GLU A 222 2.94 3.59 10.77
N ALA A 223 3.04 4.71 10.04
CA ALA A 223 4.33 5.35 9.76
C ALA A 223 4.99 5.87 11.04
N SER A 224 4.22 6.55 11.90
CA SER A 224 4.70 7.04 13.19
C SER A 224 5.16 5.93 14.15
N SER A 225 4.62 4.71 14.00
CA SER A 225 5.07 3.55 14.78
C SER A 225 6.39 2.95 14.30
N ARG A 226 6.78 3.22 13.04
CA ARG A 226 7.98 2.63 12.40
C ARG A 226 9.19 3.56 12.40
N VAL A 227 8.95 4.86 12.23
CA VAL A 227 9.98 5.87 12.05
C VAL A 227 9.61 7.18 12.74
N SER A 228 10.62 7.97 13.14
CA SER A 228 10.43 9.33 13.63
C SER A 228 10.52 10.31 12.44
N TYR A 229 9.56 11.24 12.33
CA TYR A 229 9.55 12.24 11.27
C TYR A 229 8.85 13.53 11.71
N LEU A 230 9.01 14.62 10.93
CA LEU A 230 8.53 15.94 11.32
C LEU A 230 7.22 16.36 10.64
N TYR A 231 7.03 16.04 9.36
CA TYR A 231 5.94 16.59 8.55
C TYR A 231 5.13 15.51 7.84
N ASP A 232 3.80 15.59 7.93
CA ASP A 232 2.86 14.83 7.10
C ASP A 232 2.44 15.66 5.89
N LEU A 233 2.73 15.21 4.67
CA LEU A 233 2.35 15.87 3.43
C LEU A 233 1.26 15.10 2.70
N ALA A 234 0.19 15.79 2.27
CA ALA A 234 -0.87 15.18 1.47
C ALA A 234 -1.59 16.22 0.59
N ASP A 235 -2.30 15.74 -0.45
CA ASP A 235 -3.06 16.61 -1.35
C ASP A 235 -4.42 17.05 -0.76
N ALA A 236 -5.15 17.89 -1.50
CA ALA A 236 -6.43 18.42 -1.10
C ALA A 236 -7.56 17.37 -0.90
N ALA A 237 -7.38 16.13 -1.37
CA ALA A 237 -8.32 15.05 -1.10
C ALA A 237 -8.25 14.58 0.37
N TYR A 238 -7.14 14.89 1.04
CA TYR A 238 -6.90 14.56 2.44
C TYR A 238 -7.22 15.71 3.40
N ASP A 239 -7.73 16.85 2.91
CA ASP A 239 -8.06 18.01 3.75
C ASP A 239 -9.26 17.71 4.66
N ALA A 240 -8.98 17.09 5.79
CA ALA A 240 -9.92 16.77 6.84
C ALA A 240 -9.36 17.18 8.20
N HIS A 241 -10.20 17.82 9.02
CA HIS A 241 -9.81 18.30 10.35
C HIS A 241 -9.25 17.17 11.23
N GLN A 242 -9.89 16.00 11.19
CA GLN A 242 -9.47 14.82 11.97
C GLN A 242 -8.06 14.35 11.62
N LEU A 243 -7.64 14.46 10.34
CA LEU A 243 -6.30 14.08 9.93
C LEU A 243 -5.26 15.10 10.42
N LYS A 244 -5.60 16.39 10.33
CA LYS A 244 -4.70 17.46 10.84
C LYS A 244 -4.53 17.39 12.37
N GLU A 245 -5.59 17.07 13.09
CA GLU A 245 -5.51 16.86 14.54
C GLU A 245 -4.70 15.63 14.89
N GLN A 246 -4.95 14.49 14.21
CA GLN A 246 -4.20 13.27 14.47
C GLN A 246 -2.70 13.42 14.18
N SER A 247 -2.32 14.13 13.11
CA SER A 247 -0.92 14.46 12.83
C SER A 247 -0.27 15.22 14.00
N ARG A 248 -0.96 16.23 14.55
CA ARG A 248 -0.47 16.98 15.70
C ARG A 248 -0.40 16.15 16.99
N GLU A 249 -1.36 15.27 17.21
CA GLU A 249 -1.37 14.32 18.34
C GLU A 249 -0.18 13.35 18.29
N LEU A 250 0.28 13.02 17.06
CA LEU A 250 1.49 12.23 16.82
C LEU A 250 2.78 13.07 16.85
N CYS A 251 2.70 14.34 17.25
CA CYS A 251 3.80 15.31 17.27
C CYS A 251 4.37 15.65 15.88
N HIS A 252 3.54 15.54 14.82
CA HIS A 252 3.92 15.93 13.46
C HIS A 252 3.23 17.26 13.06
N ILE A 253 3.75 17.90 12.02
CA ILE A 253 3.19 19.11 11.42
C ILE A 253 2.48 18.73 10.11
N PRO A 254 1.13 18.82 10.04
CA PRO A 254 0.41 18.52 8.80
C PRO A 254 0.53 19.64 7.78
N ILE A 255 1.05 19.36 6.60
CA ILE A 255 1.07 20.25 5.43
C ILE A 255 0.17 19.60 4.37
N ILE A 256 -1.12 19.90 4.45
CA ILE A 256 -2.15 19.34 3.58
C ILE A 256 -2.73 20.48 2.73
N ASP A 257 -2.77 20.28 1.40
CA ASP A 257 -3.29 21.28 0.49
C ASP A 257 -4.75 21.60 0.80
N PRO A 258 -5.12 22.90 0.96
CA PRO A 258 -6.49 23.28 1.29
C PRO A 258 -7.48 22.92 0.18
N ASN A 259 -8.61 22.31 0.55
CA ASN A 259 -9.64 21.95 -0.40
C ASN A 259 -10.56 23.14 -0.71
N HIS A 260 -10.42 23.73 -1.89
CA HIS A 260 -11.23 24.87 -2.35
C HIS A 260 -12.67 24.53 -2.77
N ARG A 261 -13.08 23.25 -2.68
CA ARG A 261 -14.43 22.84 -3.08
C ARG A 261 -15.48 23.35 -2.07
N GLY A 262 -16.55 23.95 -2.59
CA GLY A 262 -17.67 24.42 -1.79
C GLY A 262 -17.63 25.91 -1.40
N GLY A 263 -16.83 26.74 -2.06
CA GLY A 263 -16.83 28.20 -1.90
C GLY A 263 -16.35 28.70 -0.52
N LYS A 264 -15.64 27.86 0.24
CA LYS A 264 -15.03 28.25 1.51
C LYS A 264 -13.80 29.15 1.24
N ASN A 265 -13.71 30.25 1.99
CA ASN A 265 -12.48 31.03 2.06
C ASN A 265 -11.41 30.15 2.72
N THR A 266 -10.57 29.50 1.91
CA THR A 266 -9.45 28.70 2.40
C THR A 266 -8.24 29.61 2.58
N VAL A 267 -7.56 29.45 3.72
CA VAL A 267 -6.28 30.11 3.96
C VAL A 267 -5.23 29.42 3.08
N PRO A 268 -4.54 30.13 2.19
CA PRO A 268 -3.48 29.53 1.38
C PRO A 268 -2.30 29.11 2.26
N MET A 269 -1.55 28.10 1.81
CA MET A 269 -0.31 27.69 2.47
C MET A 269 0.66 28.86 2.60
N ALA A 270 1.33 28.95 3.75
CA ALA A 270 2.42 29.91 3.96
C ALA A 270 3.61 29.60 3.02
N PRO A 271 4.49 30.58 2.70
CA PRO A 271 5.59 30.37 1.78
C PRO A 271 6.51 29.20 2.16
N HIS A 272 6.82 29.03 3.44
CA HIS A 272 7.64 27.93 3.95
C HIS A 272 6.93 26.56 3.85
N GLU A 273 5.60 26.53 3.99
CA GLU A 273 4.81 25.31 3.79
C GLU A 273 4.80 24.92 2.31
N LYS A 274 4.64 25.90 1.40
CA LYS A 274 4.71 25.67 -0.05
C LYS A 274 6.05 25.09 -0.50
N GLU A 275 7.14 25.55 0.11
CA GLU A 275 8.47 25.02 -0.21
C GLU A 275 8.59 23.56 0.21
N ARG A 276 8.17 23.22 1.44
CA ARG A 276 8.16 21.83 1.93
C ARG A 276 7.20 20.94 1.16
N TYR A 277 6.06 21.48 0.72
CA TYR A 277 5.06 20.74 -0.05
C TYR A 277 5.58 20.21 -1.39
N LYS A 278 6.65 20.79 -1.93
CA LYS A 278 7.31 20.29 -3.16
C LYS A 278 7.86 18.88 -3.00
N GLU A 279 8.23 18.48 -1.78
CA GLU A 279 8.72 17.12 -1.48
C GLU A 279 7.64 16.04 -1.70
N ARG A 280 6.37 16.44 -1.81
CA ARG A 280 5.26 15.52 -2.15
C ARG A 280 5.48 14.77 -3.48
N THR A 281 6.30 15.28 -4.37
CA THR A 281 6.66 14.59 -5.61
C THR A 281 7.35 13.24 -5.39
N ALA A 282 7.89 12.99 -4.20
CA ALA A 282 8.53 11.71 -3.85
C ALA A 282 7.54 10.53 -3.95
N VAL A 283 6.31 10.69 -3.46
CA VAL A 283 5.30 9.62 -3.53
C VAL A 283 4.80 9.41 -4.96
N GLU A 284 4.74 10.45 -5.79
CA GLU A 284 4.38 10.34 -7.20
C GLU A 284 5.45 9.55 -7.98
N ARG A 285 6.73 9.88 -7.73
CA ARG A 285 7.87 9.11 -8.29
C ARG A 285 7.84 7.65 -7.85
N PHE A 286 7.53 7.38 -6.58
CA PHE A 286 7.38 6.03 -6.09
C PHE A 286 6.29 5.26 -6.85
N PHE A 287 5.11 5.84 -7.06
CA PHE A 287 4.02 5.17 -7.79
C PHE A 287 4.35 4.95 -9.27
N SER A 288 5.03 5.89 -9.92
CA SER A 288 5.52 5.69 -11.29
C SER A 288 6.47 4.49 -11.34
N ARG A 289 7.48 4.46 -10.46
CA ARG A 289 8.43 3.35 -10.38
C ARG A 289 7.74 2.01 -10.09
N LEU A 290 6.80 1.99 -9.13
CA LEU A 290 6.06 0.77 -8.79
C LEU A 290 5.34 0.20 -10.02
N LYS A 291 4.70 1.05 -10.83
CA LYS A 291 3.98 0.64 -12.03
C LYS A 291 4.92 0.31 -13.19
N ASP A 292 5.84 1.20 -13.48
CA ASP A 292 6.65 1.14 -14.68
C ASP A 292 7.86 0.21 -14.54
N GLU A 293 8.45 0.09 -13.34
CA GLU A 293 9.66 -0.68 -13.11
C GLU A 293 9.44 -2.00 -12.35
N PHE A 294 8.47 -2.06 -11.43
CA PHE A 294 8.33 -3.18 -10.50
C PHE A 294 6.99 -3.93 -10.60
N GLY A 295 6.33 -3.82 -11.76
CA GLY A 295 5.20 -4.67 -12.14
C GLY A 295 3.84 -4.32 -11.51
N GLY A 296 3.69 -3.13 -10.92
CA GLY A 296 2.45 -2.67 -10.31
C GLY A 296 1.30 -2.41 -11.28
N ASP A 297 1.58 -2.25 -12.58
CA ASP A 297 0.56 -2.09 -13.62
C ASP A 297 0.08 -3.43 -14.22
N HIS A 298 0.86 -4.51 -14.09
CA HIS A 298 0.56 -5.81 -14.69
C HIS A 298 0.15 -6.87 -13.66
N ILE A 299 -0.99 -6.68 -13.03
CA ILE A 299 -1.48 -7.58 -11.97
C ILE A 299 -2.30 -8.73 -12.57
N MET A 300 -1.73 -9.94 -12.52
CA MET A 300 -2.36 -11.15 -13.05
C MET A 300 -3.10 -11.97 -11.98
N VAL A 301 -2.87 -11.68 -10.71
CA VAL A 301 -3.53 -12.35 -9.58
C VAL A 301 -4.89 -11.74 -9.28
N LYS A 302 -5.75 -12.50 -8.58
CA LYS A 302 -7.09 -12.08 -8.17
C LYS A 302 -7.24 -12.20 -6.65
N GLY A 303 -8.06 -11.32 -6.08
CA GLY A 303 -8.34 -11.24 -4.65
C GLY A 303 -7.39 -10.30 -3.91
N HIS A 304 -7.97 -9.54 -2.99
CA HIS A 304 -7.29 -8.47 -2.23
C HIS A 304 -5.94 -8.91 -1.67
N ALA A 305 -5.88 -9.99 -0.89
CA ALA A 305 -4.65 -10.44 -0.23
C ALA A 305 -3.51 -10.74 -1.22
N LYS A 306 -3.82 -11.37 -2.37
CA LYS A 306 -2.81 -11.66 -3.40
C LYS A 306 -2.36 -10.41 -4.15
N ILE A 307 -3.27 -9.46 -4.38
CA ILE A 307 -2.93 -8.18 -5.02
C ILE A 307 -2.06 -7.35 -4.07
N SER A 308 -2.43 -7.30 -2.79
CA SER A 308 -1.62 -6.64 -1.76
C SER A 308 -0.20 -7.23 -1.70
N LEU A 309 -0.07 -8.56 -1.62
CA LEU A 309 1.24 -9.21 -1.63
C LEU A 309 2.05 -8.89 -2.89
N HIS A 310 1.42 -8.89 -4.07
CA HIS A 310 2.09 -8.55 -5.33
C HIS A 310 2.66 -7.13 -5.30
N LEU A 311 1.88 -6.15 -4.83
CA LEU A 311 2.32 -4.76 -4.70
C LEU A 311 3.41 -4.62 -3.63
N MET A 312 3.31 -5.36 -2.52
CA MET A 312 4.33 -5.34 -1.48
C MET A 312 5.66 -5.92 -1.94
N PHE A 313 5.70 -6.93 -2.83
CA PHE A 313 6.95 -7.37 -3.44
C PHE A 313 7.58 -6.27 -4.31
N GLY A 314 6.79 -5.51 -5.06
CA GLY A 314 7.27 -4.32 -5.78
C GLY A 314 7.80 -3.24 -4.84
N THR A 315 7.08 -2.97 -3.75
CA THR A 315 7.46 -2.01 -2.70
C THR A 315 8.79 -2.39 -2.04
N ILE A 316 8.97 -3.67 -1.68
CA ILE A 316 10.22 -4.21 -1.13
C ILE A 316 11.37 -4.06 -2.15
N ALA A 317 11.10 -4.32 -3.43
CA ALA A 317 12.10 -4.17 -4.48
C ALA A 317 12.55 -2.71 -4.64
N ILE A 318 11.62 -1.75 -4.61
CA ILE A 318 11.93 -0.32 -4.64
C ILE A 318 12.75 0.10 -3.42
N PHE A 319 12.36 -0.37 -2.23
CA PHE A 319 13.10 -0.08 -1.00
C PHE A 319 14.55 -0.56 -1.10
N ALA A 320 14.76 -1.78 -1.58
CA ALA A 320 16.10 -2.35 -1.77
C ALA A 320 16.91 -1.60 -2.84
N ASP A 321 16.28 -1.23 -3.96
CA ASP A 321 16.92 -0.44 -5.03
C ASP A 321 17.33 0.95 -4.52
N GLN A 322 16.50 1.58 -3.68
CA GLN A 322 16.81 2.87 -3.09
C GLN A 322 18.00 2.79 -2.12
N LEU A 323 18.11 1.72 -1.33
CA LEU A 323 19.29 1.48 -0.49
C LEU A 323 20.58 1.35 -1.32
N ILE A 324 20.50 0.63 -2.45
CA ILE A 324 21.66 0.48 -3.36
C ILE A 324 22.06 1.83 -3.95
N ARG A 325 21.08 2.63 -4.39
CA ARG A 325 21.34 3.96 -4.96
C ARG A 325 22.02 4.90 -3.96
N LEU A 326 21.60 4.91 -2.71
CA LEU A 326 22.26 5.73 -1.68
C LEU A 326 23.69 5.24 -1.40
N ALA A 327 23.89 3.93 -1.27
CA ALA A 327 25.22 3.36 -1.06
C ALA A 327 26.22 3.55 -2.24
N LEU A 328 25.72 3.92 -3.42
CA LEU A 328 26.57 4.23 -4.59
C LEU A 328 26.92 5.73 -4.69
N ILE A 329 26.27 6.58 -3.90
CA ILE A 329 26.50 8.04 -3.85
C ILE A 329 27.51 8.38 -2.75
N GLU A 330 27.61 7.56 -1.72
CA GLU A 330 28.65 7.63 -0.67
C GLU A 330 29.98 7.02 -1.16
#